data_47ab699d345034bb215782886b85ce37
#
_entry.id   47ab699d345034bb215782886b85ce37
#
_cell.length_a   1.000
_cell.length_b   1.000
_cell.length_c   1.000
_cell.angle_alpha   90.00
_cell.angle_beta   90.00
_cell.angle_gamma   90.00
#
_symmetry.space_group_name_H-M   'P 1'
#
loop_
_entity.id
_entity.type
_entity.pdbx_description
1 polymer ?
#
loop_
_entity_poly.entity_id
_entity_poly.type
_entity_poly.pdbx_seq_one_letter_code
_entity_poly.pdbx_strand_id
1 'polypeptide(L)'
;MDMDMKMDSPYMKIMDAMMMQMDAQAKTQDPDHDFATQMVMHHEAAIKMAEEELRTGSNQEMKTTAQDVITKQRAEIGQFNAFTSSHQPTTPLVPQFNATQKTNMDKMMTAMDARTITGRPDYDFAQLMVDHHQAAIDNSEALLQAGRNATTRALAQAIIADQRQEIAALQNWLARNK
;
A
#
# COMPACT_ATOMS: atom_id res chain seq x y z
N MET A 1 -20.02 -8.61 -17.96
CA MET A 1 -19.64 -7.18 -18.04
C MET A 1 -18.65 -6.77 -16.96
N ASP A 2 -18.83 -7.21 -15.71
CA ASP A 2 -17.91 -6.80 -14.62
C ASP A 2 -16.48 -7.36 -14.69
N MET A 3 -16.29 -8.55 -15.24
CA MET A 3 -14.98 -9.20 -15.32
C MET A 3 -14.05 -8.51 -16.31
N ASP A 4 -14.59 -8.06 -17.44
CA ASP A 4 -13.81 -7.37 -18.47
C ASP A 4 -13.33 -5.98 -17.98
N MET A 5 -14.19 -5.22 -17.31
CA MET A 5 -13.81 -3.92 -16.74
C MET A 5 -12.73 -4.04 -15.66
N LYS A 6 -12.74 -5.12 -14.88
CA LYS A 6 -11.74 -5.39 -13.86
C LYS A 6 -10.38 -5.71 -14.47
N MET A 7 -10.36 -6.59 -15.47
CA MET A 7 -9.13 -6.96 -16.18
C MET A 7 -8.52 -5.78 -16.94
N ASP A 8 -9.34 -4.83 -17.37
CA ASP A 8 -8.89 -3.63 -18.09
C ASP A 8 -8.58 -2.45 -17.17
N SER A 9 -8.93 -2.53 -15.88
CA SER A 9 -8.66 -1.46 -14.92
C SER A 9 -7.17 -1.20 -14.78
N PRO A 10 -6.69 0.03 -15.06
CA PRO A 10 -5.28 0.37 -14.86
C PRO A 10 -4.84 0.22 -13.40
N TYR A 11 -5.73 0.48 -12.45
CA TYR A 11 -5.45 0.30 -11.03
C TYR A 11 -5.23 -1.18 -10.66
N MET A 12 -6.08 -2.08 -11.15
CA MET A 12 -5.92 -3.52 -10.88
C MET A 12 -4.64 -4.07 -11.52
N LYS A 13 -4.28 -3.62 -12.72
CA LYS A 13 -3.01 -3.99 -13.37
C LYS A 13 -1.80 -3.55 -12.55
N ILE A 14 -1.86 -2.38 -11.92
CA ILE A 14 -0.81 -1.90 -10.99
C ILE A 14 -0.71 -2.84 -9.78
N MET A 15 -1.84 -3.27 -9.23
CA MET A 15 -1.86 -4.18 -8.08
C MET A 15 -1.30 -5.56 -8.43
N ASP A 16 -1.70 -6.12 -9.56
CA ASP A 16 -1.17 -7.41 -10.02
C ASP A 16 0.35 -7.37 -10.22
N ALA A 17 0.86 -6.31 -10.84
CA ALA A 17 2.29 -6.12 -11.01
C ALA A 17 3.03 -5.98 -9.67
N MET A 18 2.46 -5.27 -8.71
CA MET A 18 3.00 -5.18 -7.35
C MET A 18 3.08 -6.54 -6.67
N MET A 19 2.00 -7.33 -6.73
CA MET A 19 1.99 -8.67 -6.13
C MET A 19 3.05 -9.57 -6.74
N MET A 20 3.24 -9.54 -8.06
CA MET A 20 4.31 -10.28 -8.74
C MET A 20 5.69 -9.87 -8.24
N GLN A 21 5.95 -8.57 -8.07
CA GLN A 21 7.22 -8.06 -7.55
C GLN A 21 7.45 -8.50 -6.10
N MET A 22 6.43 -8.42 -5.26
CA MET A 22 6.51 -8.83 -3.86
C MET A 22 6.76 -10.33 -3.70
N ASP A 23 6.11 -11.15 -4.52
CA ASP A 23 6.31 -12.60 -4.51
C ASP A 23 7.72 -12.99 -4.98
N ALA A 24 8.28 -12.28 -5.95
CA ALA A 24 9.63 -12.50 -6.46
C ALA A 24 10.73 -11.98 -5.52
N GLN A 25 10.41 -11.08 -4.59
CA GLN A 25 11.38 -10.50 -3.66
C GLN A 25 11.90 -11.55 -2.68
N ALA A 26 13.21 -11.75 -2.63
CA ALA A 26 13.85 -12.63 -1.66
C ALA A 26 13.56 -12.15 -0.22
N LYS A 27 13.19 -13.09 0.65
CA LYS A 27 12.92 -12.83 2.06
C LYS A 27 14.16 -13.14 2.88
N THR A 28 14.54 -12.21 3.75
CA THR A 28 15.66 -12.41 4.68
C THR A 28 15.22 -13.04 5.99
N GLN A 29 13.92 -13.01 6.27
CA GLN A 29 13.30 -13.41 7.54
C GLN A 29 13.69 -12.52 8.73
N ASP A 30 14.38 -11.40 8.49
CA ASP A 30 14.48 -10.30 9.44
C ASP A 30 13.25 -9.39 9.25
N PRO A 31 12.39 -9.26 10.27
CA PRO A 31 11.14 -8.49 10.13
C PRO A 31 11.37 -7.03 9.71
N ASP A 32 12.38 -6.39 10.26
CA ASP A 32 12.66 -4.97 9.98
C ASP A 32 13.13 -4.76 8.53
N HIS A 33 14.01 -5.63 8.04
CA HIS A 33 14.49 -5.59 6.66
C HIS A 33 13.36 -5.89 5.67
N ASP A 34 12.63 -6.98 5.89
CA ASP A 34 11.61 -7.45 4.97
C ASP A 34 10.39 -6.52 4.96
N PHE A 35 10.02 -5.94 6.09
CA PHE A 35 9.02 -4.88 6.15
C PHE A 35 9.40 -3.67 5.28
N ALA A 36 10.63 -3.19 5.42
CA ALA A 36 11.11 -2.03 4.67
C ALA A 36 11.09 -2.29 3.16
N THR A 37 11.61 -3.44 2.70
CA THR A 37 11.65 -3.78 1.27
C THR A 37 10.26 -3.99 0.69
N GLN A 38 9.36 -4.64 1.41
CA GLN A 38 7.97 -4.85 0.99
C GLN A 38 7.19 -3.53 0.95
N MET A 39 7.38 -2.67 1.94
CA MET A 39 6.67 -1.41 2.01
C MET A 39 7.10 -0.43 0.90
N VAL A 40 8.36 -0.46 0.47
CA VAL A 40 8.80 0.31 -0.71
C VAL A 40 7.99 -0.09 -1.95
N MET A 41 7.86 -1.39 -2.23
CA MET A 41 7.07 -1.88 -3.38
C MET A 41 5.59 -1.51 -3.25
N HIS A 42 5.04 -1.60 -2.06
CA HIS A 42 3.65 -1.21 -1.77
C HIS A 42 3.43 0.29 -2.01
N HIS A 43 4.34 1.14 -1.54
CA HIS A 43 4.28 2.59 -1.75
C HIS A 43 4.46 2.98 -3.22
N GLU A 44 5.35 2.32 -3.94
CA GLU A 44 5.53 2.55 -5.39
C GLU A 44 4.23 2.27 -6.16
N ALA A 45 3.48 1.25 -5.78
CA ALA A 45 2.18 0.95 -6.39
C ALA A 45 1.15 2.04 -6.07
N ALA A 46 1.09 2.54 -4.83
CA ALA A 46 0.22 3.66 -4.48
C ALA A 46 0.55 4.92 -5.27
N ILE A 47 1.83 5.22 -5.47
CA ILE A 47 2.27 6.35 -6.30
C ILE A 47 1.79 6.18 -7.74
N LYS A 48 1.93 5.00 -8.33
CA LYS A 48 1.42 4.72 -9.69
C LYS A 48 -0.09 4.90 -9.79
N MET A 49 -0.85 4.43 -8.79
CA MET A 49 -2.29 4.67 -8.73
C MET A 49 -2.62 6.16 -8.66
N ALA A 50 -1.90 6.91 -7.85
CA ALA A 50 -2.09 8.35 -7.70
C ALA A 50 -1.71 9.12 -8.99
N GLU A 51 -0.66 8.71 -9.68
CA GLU A 51 -0.28 9.27 -10.99
C GLU A 51 -1.37 8.99 -12.04
N GLU A 52 -1.97 7.80 -12.04
CA GLU A 52 -3.10 7.48 -12.92
C GLU A 52 -4.33 8.35 -12.61
N GLU A 53 -4.62 8.59 -11.32
CA GLU A 53 -5.68 9.51 -10.91
C GLU A 53 -5.41 10.94 -11.41
N LEU A 54 -4.19 11.44 -11.28
CA LEU A 54 -3.83 12.77 -11.80
C LEU A 54 -3.99 12.86 -13.32
N ARG A 55 -3.77 11.76 -14.03
CA ARG A 55 -3.87 11.69 -15.50
C ARG A 55 -5.32 11.61 -15.98
N THR A 56 -6.17 10.84 -15.31
CA THR A 56 -7.51 10.47 -15.81
C THR A 56 -8.66 10.99 -14.96
N GLY A 57 -8.42 11.32 -13.70
CA GLY A 57 -9.43 11.84 -12.78
C GLY A 57 -9.86 13.26 -13.13
N SER A 58 -11.03 13.63 -12.70
CA SER A 58 -11.60 14.96 -12.91
C SER A 58 -11.96 15.70 -11.61
N ASN A 59 -12.07 14.96 -10.50
CA ASN A 59 -12.45 15.53 -9.22
C ASN A 59 -11.25 16.18 -8.53
N GLN A 60 -11.36 17.45 -8.17
CA GLN A 60 -10.26 18.22 -7.58
C GLN A 60 -9.83 17.69 -6.21
N GLU A 61 -10.76 17.21 -5.38
CA GLU A 61 -10.45 16.64 -4.07
C GLU A 61 -9.63 15.35 -4.22
N MET A 62 -9.98 14.48 -5.17
CA MET A 62 -9.24 13.25 -5.45
C MET A 62 -7.87 13.54 -6.06
N LYS A 63 -7.75 14.52 -6.94
CA LYS A 63 -6.46 14.96 -7.46
C LYS A 63 -5.53 15.51 -6.36
N THR A 64 -6.08 16.29 -5.44
CA THR A 64 -5.31 16.77 -4.28
C THR A 64 -4.87 15.61 -3.41
N THR A 65 -5.77 14.67 -3.11
CA THR A 65 -5.44 13.43 -2.38
C THR A 65 -4.34 12.63 -3.07
N ALA A 66 -4.43 12.46 -4.39
CA ALA A 66 -3.41 11.76 -5.18
C ALA A 66 -2.04 12.44 -5.08
N GLN A 67 -1.99 13.78 -5.16
CA GLN A 67 -0.76 14.54 -5.03
C GLN A 67 -0.15 14.39 -3.63
N ASP A 68 -0.97 14.40 -2.59
CA ASP A 68 -0.54 14.19 -1.21
C ASP A 68 0.03 12.78 -1.00
N VAL A 69 -0.62 11.75 -1.55
CA VAL A 69 -0.12 10.37 -1.54
C VAL A 69 1.27 10.29 -2.18
N ILE A 70 1.46 10.88 -3.36
CA ILE A 70 2.75 10.90 -4.05
C ILE A 70 3.83 11.54 -3.17
N THR A 71 3.54 12.71 -2.62
CA THR A 71 4.51 13.48 -1.82
C THR A 71 4.93 12.73 -0.57
N LYS A 72 3.96 12.24 0.21
CA LYS A 72 4.22 11.53 1.46
C LYS A 72 4.92 10.20 1.22
N GLN A 73 4.42 9.40 0.29
CA GLN A 73 4.97 8.06 0.10
C GLN A 73 6.33 8.07 -0.58
N ARG A 74 6.65 9.05 -1.41
CA ARG A 74 8.04 9.25 -1.89
C ARG A 74 9.00 9.57 -0.75
N ALA A 75 8.60 10.38 0.21
CA ALA A 75 9.41 10.67 1.39
C ALA A 75 9.65 9.41 2.24
N GLU A 76 8.62 8.61 2.46
CA GLU A 76 8.73 7.35 3.20
C GLU A 76 9.60 6.32 2.48
N ILE A 77 9.49 6.19 1.15
CA ILE A 77 10.39 5.35 0.34
C ILE A 77 11.84 5.75 0.56
N GLY A 78 12.13 7.06 0.57
CA GLY A 78 13.48 7.56 0.87
C GLY A 78 13.99 7.11 2.24
N GLN A 79 13.13 7.14 3.26
CA GLN A 79 13.46 6.71 4.62
C GLN A 79 13.68 5.19 4.69
N PHE A 80 12.84 4.39 4.03
CA PHE A 80 13.00 2.94 3.95
C PHE A 80 14.28 2.55 3.21
N ASN A 81 14.58 3.20 2.10
CA ASN A 81 15.80 2.94 1.33
C ASN A 81 17.06 3.32 2.12
N ALA A 82 17.04 4.42 2.87
CA ALA A 82 18.13 4.79 3.76
C ALA A 82 18.34 3.73 4.86
N PHE A 83 17.24 3.22 5.42
CA PHE A 83 17.31 2.13 6.41
C PHE A 83 17.93 0.86 5.82
N THR A 84 17.41 0.37 4.70
CA THR A 84 17.92 -0.89 4.09
C THR A 84 19.36 -0.77 3.59
N SER A 85 19.82 0.41 3.23
CA SER A 85 21.22 0.66 2.83
C SER A 85 22.21 0.51 3.98
N SER A 86 21.78 0.72 5.22
CA SER A 86 22.63 0.67 6.42
C SER A 86 22.35 -0.52 7.34
N HIS A 87 21.23 -1.18 7.16
CA HIS A 87 20.79 -2.29 8.01
C HIS A 87 21.05 -3.63 7.34
N GLN A 88 21.91 -4.45 7.94
CA GLN A 88 22.07 -5.84 7.55
C GLN A 88 21.04 -6.71 8.27
N PRO A 89 20.46 -7.71 7.59
CA PRO A 89 19.53 -8.64 8.24
C PRO A 89 20.16 -9.30 9.47
N THR A 90 19.39 -9.36 10.56
CA THR A 90 19.84 -9.83 11.86
C THR A 90 19.02 -11.02 12.35
N THR A 91 19.61 -11.81 13.25
CA THR A 91 18.95 -12.91 13.95
C THR A 91 18.37 -12.44 15.29
N PRO A 92 17.36 -13.16 15.85
CA PRO A 92 16.73 -14.38 15.34
C PRO A 92 15.86 -14.13 14.11
N LEU A 93 15.81 -15.11 13.20
CA LEU A 93 14.92 -15.08 12.05
C LEU A 93 13.45 -15.29 12.49
N VAL A 94 12.53 -14.62 11.82
CA VAL A 94 11.08 -14.67 12.14
C VAL A 94 10.28 -14.98 10.87
N PRO A 95 10.29 -16.22 10.39
CA PRO A 95 9.59 -16.59 9.15
C PRO A 95 8.08 -16.34 9.22
N GLN A 96 7.49 -16.39 10.42
CA GLN A 96 6.09 -16.12 10.65
C GLN A 96 5.70 -14.69 10.25
N PHE A 97 6.62 -13.73 10.34
CA PHE A 97 6.36 -12.35 9.90
C PHE A 97 6.05 -12.29 8.39
N ASN A 98 6.85 -12.99 7.57
CA ASN A 98 6.62 -13.04 6.12
C ASN A 98 5.30 -13.73 5.78
N ALA A 99 4.94 -14.80 6.50
CA ALA A 99 3.65 -15.46 6.33
C ALA A 99 2.48 -14.50 6.66
N THR A 100 2.61 -13.70 7.71
CA THR A 100 1.62 -12.69 8.09
C THR A 100 1.52 -11.58 7.02
N GLN A 101 2.65 -11.07 6.52
CA GLN A 101 2.63 -10.08 5.43
C GLN A 101 1.91 -10.63 4.19
N LYS A 102 2.21 -11.86 3.78
CA LYS A 102 1.53 -12.48 2.65
C LYS A 102 0.02 -12.58 2.88
N THR A 103 -0.40 -13.05 4.04
CA THR A 103 -1.82 -13.12 4.41
C THR A 103 -2.50 -11.76 4.30
N ASN A 104 -1.85 -10.69 4.78
CA ASN A 104 -2.38 -9.34 4.69
C ASN A 104 -2.51 -8.85 3.24
N MET A 105 -1.54 -9.18 2.39
CA MET A 105 -1.59 -8.84 0.97
C MET A 105 -2.67 -9.62 0.22
N ASP A 106 -2.82 -10.91 0.50
CA ASP A 106 -3.89 -11.75 -0.06
C ASP A 106 -5.28 -11.24 0.37
N LYS A 107 -5.43 -10.81 1.63
CA LYS A 107 -6.64 -10.15 2.14
C LYS A 107 -6.95 -8.86 1.38
N MET A 108 -5.94 -8.03 1.10
CA MET A 108 -6.09 -6.81 0.29
C MET A 108 -6.62 -7.15 -1.10
N MET A 109 -6.00 -8.10 -1.80
CA MET A 109 -6.43 -8.50 -3.14
C MET A 109 -7.86 -9.05 -3.12
N THR A 110 -8.22 -9.86 -2.13
CA THR A 110 -9.59 -10.35 -1.94
C THR A 110 -10.59 -9.20 -1.78
N ALA A 111 -10.24 -8.18 -0.98
CA ALA A 111 -11.09 -7.00 -0.80
C ALA A 111 -11.26 -6.22 -2.11
N MET A 112 -10.16 -5.98 -2.83
CA MET A 112 -10.20 -5.30 -4.13
C MET A 112 -10.99 -6.09 -5.17
N ASP A 113 -10.85 -7.42 -5.17
CA ASP A 113 -11.60 -8.30 -6.05
C ASP A 113 -13.11 -8.31 -5.77
N ALA A 114 -13.50 -8.01 -4.55
CA ALA A 114 -14.91 -7.86 -4.18
C ALA A 114 -15.51 -6.50 -4.61
N ARG A 115 -14.66 -5.50 -4.96
CA ARG A 115 -15.14 -4.21 -5.44
C ARG A 115 -15.71 -4.29 -6.84
N THR A 116 -16.75 -3.52 -7.10
CA THR A 116 -17.23 -3.27 -8.47
C THR A 116 -16.42 -2.13 -9.07
N ILE A 117 -15.70 -2.40 -10.14
CA ILE A 117 -15.03 -1.36 -10.91
C ILE A 117 -16.07 -0.61 -11.74
N THR A 118 -16.13 0.69 -11.54
CA THR A 118 -17.19 1.55 -12.10
C THR A 118 -16.85 2.16 -13.44
N GLY A 119 -15.56 2.20 -13.79
CA GLY A 119 -15.04 2.95 -14.94
C GLY A 119 -14.97 4.47 -14.69
N ARG A 120 -15.29 4.93 -13.48
CA ARG A 120 -15.13 6.32 -13.04
C ARG A 120 -13.78 6.43 -12.31
N PRO A 121 -12.76 7.07 -12.91
CA PRO A 121 -11.41 7.07 -12.33
C PRO A 121 -11.37 7.53 -10.88
N ASP A 122 -11.95 8.67 -10.56
CA ASP A 122 -11.96 9.22 -9.20
C ASP A 122 -12.57 8.25 -8.18
N TYR A 123 -13.66 7.57 -8.55
CA TYR A 123 -14.35 6.63 -7.67
C TYR A 123 -13.53 5.34 -7.48
N ASP A 124 -13.01 4.81 -8.57
CA ASP A 124 -12.22 3.57 -8.54
C ASP A 124 -10.89 3.78 -7.81
N PHE A 125 -10.24 4.93 -8.02
CA PHE A 125 -9.07 5.35 -7.24
C PHE A 125 -9.38 5.36 -5.74
N ALA A 126 -10.44 6.04 -5.34
CA ALA A 126 -10.79 6.19 -3.94
C ALA A 126 -11.09 4.84 -3.25
N GLN A 127 -11.93 4.00 -3.88
CA GLN A 127 -12.30 2.72 -3.27
C GLN A 127 -11.14 1.73 -3.18
N LEU A 128 -10.27 1.67 -4.19
CA LEU A 128 -9.13 0.76 -4.19
C LEU A 128 -8.00 1.27 -3.28
N MET A 129 -7.82 2.59 -3.17
CA MET A 129 -6.84 3.17 -2.25
C MET A 129 -7.20 2.92 -0.78
N VAL A 130 -8.49 2.82 -0.42
CA VAL A 130 -8.92 2.41 0.92
C VAL A 130 -8.37 1.00 1.24
N ASP A 131 -8.54 0.04 0.34
CA ASP A 131 -8.06 -1.32 0.57
C ASP A 131 -6.52 -1.40 0.59
N HIS A 132 -5.87 -0.62 -0.28
CA HIS A 132 -4.41 -0.52 -0.33
C HIS A 132 -3.83 0.04 0.97
N HIS A 133 -4.40 1.12 1.49
CA HIS A 133 -3.99 1.73 2.75
C HIS A 133 -4.24 0.81 3.95
N GLN A 134 -5.36 0.07 3.96
CA GLN A 134 -5.63 -0.89 5.02
C GLN A 134 -4.54 -1.98 5.10
N ALA A 135 -4.06 -2.46 3.97
CA ALA A 135 -2.98 -3.45 3.94
C ALA A 135 -1.66 -2.89 4.50
N ALA A 136 -1.35 -1.63 4.22
CA ALA A 136 -0.19 -0.96 4.82
C ALA A 136 -0.31 -0.85 6.33
N ILE A 137 -1.49 -0.55 6.85
CA ILE A 137 -1.77 -0.54 8.29
C ILE A 137 -1.59 -1.93 8.88
N ASP A 138 -2.20 -2.96 8.28
CA ASP A 138 -2.12 -4.35 8.77
C ASP A 138 -0.65 -4.82 8.83
N ASN A 139 0.15 -4.54 7.82
CA ASN A 139 1.58 -4.90 7.79
C ASN A 139 2.41 -4.08 8.79
N SER A 140 2.06 -2.82 8.99
CA SER A 140 2.72 -1.96 9.99
C SER A 140 2.42 -2.44 11.43
N GLU A 141 1.20 -2.86 11.70
CA GLU A 141 0.82 -3.47 12.99
C GLU A 141 1.56 -4.79 13.22
N ALA A 142 1.71 -5.63 12.19
CA ALA A 142 2.52 -6.85 12.26
C ALA A 142 3.99 -6.55 12.58
N LEU A 143 4.56 -5.49 11.97
CA LEU A 143 5.93 -5.07 12.29
C LEU A 143 6.05 -4.63 13.76
N LEU A 144 5.10 -3.88 14.30
CA LEU A 144 5.16 -3.44 15.69
C LEU A 144 5.18 -4.62 16.68
N GLN A 145 4.68 -5.78 16.29
CA GLN A 145 4.76 -6.99 17.10
C GLN A 145 6.08 -7.75 16.93
N ALA A 146 6.65 -7.78 15.73
CA ALA A 146 7.82 -8.60 15.38
C ALA A 146 9.11 -7.79 15.24
N GLY A 147 9.03 -6.52 14.87
CA GLY A 147 10.17 -5.67 14.59
C GLY A 147 10.93 -5.23 15.83
N ARG A 148 12.22 -5.06 15.67
CA ARG A 148 13.17 -4.74 16.76
C ARG A 148 13.86 -3.40 16.57
N ASN A 149 13.89 -2.89 15.34
CA ASN A 149 14.59 -1.66 15.00
C ASN A 149 13.72 -0.42 15.26
N ALA A 150 14.28 0.57 15.92
CA ALA A 150 13.56 1.81 16.29
C ALA A 150 13.09 2.60 15.05
N THR A 151 13.88 2.62 13.98
CA THR A 151 13.54 3.34 12.74
C THR A 151 12.33 2.75 12.05
N THR A 152 12.29 1.44 11.81
CA THR A 152 11.16 0.77 11.17
C THR A 152 9.91 0.81 12.03
N ARG A 153 10.05 0.68 13.35
CA ARG A 153 8.94 0.82 14.29
C ARG A 153 8.33 2.22 14.27
N ALA A 154 9.16 3.26 14.22
CA ALA A 154 8.68 4.64 14.10
C ALA A 154 7.98 4.90 12.76
N LEU A 155 8.52 4.38 11.65
CA LEU A 155 7.87 4.45 10.34
C LEU A 155 6.53 3.71 10.32
N ALA A 156 6.45 2.53 10.91
CA ALA A 156 5.20 1.78 11.02
C ALA A 156 4.13 2.55 11.81
N GLN A 157 4.50 3.18 12.93
CA GLN A 157 3.58 4.01 13.72
C GLN A 157 3.07 5.22 12.93
N ALA A 158 3.96 5.89 12.18
CA ALA A 158 3.59 7.02 11.33
C ALA A 158 2.63 6.60 10.21
N ILE A 159 2.91 5.48 9.53
CA ILE A 159 2.05 4.93 8.48
C ILE A 159 0.65 4.61 9.03
N ILE A 160 0.56 3.96 10.19
CA ILE A 160 -0.73 3.64 10.82
C ILE A 160 -1.54 4.92 11.08
N ALA A 161 -0.91 5.95 11.66
CA ALA A 161 -1.59 7.20 11.99
C ALA A 161 -2.08 7.95 10.74
N ASP A 162 -1.18 8.13 9.76
CA ASP A 162 -1.47 8.90 8.56
C ASP A 162 -2.48 8.19 7.66
N GLN A 163 -2.31 6.89 7.43
CA GLN A 163 -3.19 6.16 6.52
C GLN A 163 -4.57 5.89 7.10
N ARG A 164 -4.72 5.81 8.42
CA ARG A 164 -6.07 5.82 9.04
C ARG A 164 -6.84 7.10 8.74
N GLN A 165 -6.17 8.26 8.79
CA GLN A 165 -6.81 9.54 8.45
C GLN A 165 -7.17 9.61 6.95
N GLU A 166 -6.28 9.13 6.10
CA GLU A 166 -6.52 9.09 4.65
C GLU A 166 -7.67 8.15 4.29
N ILE A 167 -7.76 6.98 4.90
CA ILE A 167 -8.90 6.06 4.74
C ILE A 167 -10.21 6.76 5.13
N ALA A 168 -10.26 7.43 6.27
CA ALA A 168 -11.46 8.13 6.72
C ALA A 168 -11.88 9.21 5.71
N ALA A 169 -10.95 9.98 5.17
CA ALA A 169 -11.21 11.00 4.17
C ALA A 169 -11.74 10.40 2.85
N LEU A 170 -11.12 9.31 2.37
CA LEU A 170 -11.56 8.60 1.17
C LEU A 170 -12.96 8.00 1.34
N GLN A 171 -13.23 7.37 2.48
CA GLN A 171 -14.56 6.80 2.77
C GLN A 171 -15.64 7.89 2.85
N ASN A 172 -15.34 9.04 3.45
CA ASN A 172 -16.25 10.18 3.48
C ASN A 172 -16.54 10.72 2.07
N TRP A 173 -15.51 10.80 1.23
CA TRP A 173 -15.69 11.20 -0.16
C TRP A 173 -16.57 10.20 -0.93
N LEU A 174 -16.29 8.90 -0.81
CA LEU A 174 -17.07 7.83 -1.44
C LEU A 174 -18.55 7.89 -1.04
N ALA A 175 -18.83 8.15 0.25
CA ALA A 175 -20.21 8.24 0.74
C ALA A 175 -20.99 9.39 0.11
N ARG A 176 -20.31 10.50 -0.25
CA ARG A 176 -20.92 11.70 -0.87
C ARG A 176 -21.03 11.62 -2.40
N ASN A 177 -20.35 10.65 -3.03
CA ASN A 177 -20.21 10.57 -4.50
C ASN A 177 -20.71 9.24 -5.10
N LYS A 178 -21.63 8.57 -4.42
CA LYS A 178 -22.25 7.30 -4.88
C LYS A 178 -22.98 7.46 -6.19
#